data_d24eddd3a51d720fe76361ad8fb88613
#
_entry.id   d24eddd3a51d720fe76361ad8fb88613
#
_cell.length_a   1.000
_cell.length_b   1.000
_cell.length_c   1.000
_cell.angle_alpha   90.00
_cell.angle_beta   90.00
_cell.angle_gamma   90.00
#
_symmetry.space_group_name_H-M   'P 1'
#
loop_
_entity.id
_entity.type
_entity.pdbx_description
1 polymer ?
#
loop_
_entity_poly.entity_id
_entity_poly.type
_entity_poly.pdbx_seq_one_letter_code
_entity_poly.pdbx_strand_id
1 'polypeptide(L)'
;MDAQTDSDSPRHHLPISWDTIQLDSALLAKQLSGLGQWQGIVAVARGGLVPAALVARALNIRRIETVSAVTYDGDRIGEPELLKFPSAAGDGTGWLVIDDLVDTGTTMRIIREILPMAHVGVLYAKPVGRPLADTFVREFPQDSWIDFPWEMLVVV
;
A
#
# COMPACT_ATOMS: atom_id res chain seq x y z
N MET A 1 33.52 -13.74 -21.69
CA MET A 1 33.82 -13.50 -20.25
C MET A 1 32.58 -12.86 -19.65
N ASP A 2 31.83 -13.69 -19.01
CA ASP A 2 30.48 -13.37 -18.51
C ASP A 2 30.59 -12.66 -17.17
N ALA A 3 30.24 -11.39 -17.16
CA ALA A 3 30.01 -10.68 -15.91
C ALA A 3 28.56 -10.96 -15.48
N GLN A 4 28.39 -12.07 -14.80
CA GLN A 4 27.19 -12.38 -14.05
C GLN A 4 27.17 -11.40 -12.86
N THR A 5 26.44 -10.30 -12.99
CA THR A 5 26.18 -9.42 -11.86
C THR A 5 25.18 -10.13 -10.96
N ASP A 6 25.74 -10.81 -9.99
CA ASP A 6 25.05 -11.41 -8.87
C ASP A 6 24.40 -10.29 -8.05
N SER A 7 23.09 -10.10 -8.24
CA SER A 7 22.28 -9.14 -7.47
C SER A 7 21.74 -9.78 -6.18
N ASP A 8 22.46 -10.74 -5.63
CA ASP A 8 22.09 -11.43 -4.39
C ASP A 8 22.83 -10.84 -3.18
N SER A 9 22.72 -9.52 -3.02
CA SER A 9 23.01 -8.92 -1.73
C SER A 9 21.89 -9.31 -0.77
N PRO A 10 22.17 -9.86 0.43
CA PRO A 10 21.14 -10.23 1.37
C PRO A 10 20.32 -8.99 1.72
N ARG A 11 19.03 -9.01 1.36
CA ARG A 11 18.09 -7.92 1.69
C ARG A 11 18.03 -7.78 3.21
N HIS A 12 18.14 -6.54 3.67
CA HIS A 12 18.01 -6.26 5.09
C HIS A 12 16.55 -6.39 5.52
N HIS A 13 16.25 -7.46 6.27
CA HIS A 13 14.91 -7.71 6.79
C HIS A 13 14.57 -6.82 7.99
N LEU A 14 13.41 -6.19 7.94
CA LEU A 14 12.88 -5.30 8.97
C LEU A 14 11.52 -5.85 9.44
N PRO A 15 11.49 -6.59 10.56
CA PRO A 15 10.22 -7.09 11.10
C PRO A 15 9.41 -5.96 11.73
N ILE A 16 8.13 -5.92 11.42
CA ILE A 16 7.17 -4.99 11.98
C ILE A 16 6.18 -5.76 12.88
N SER A 17 5.99 -5.27 14.09
CA SER A 17 5.05 -5.88 15.05
C SER A 17 3.61 -5.41 14.83
N TRP A 18 2.64 -6.17 15.33
CA TRP A 18 1.24 -5.74 15.38
C TRP A 18 1.06 -4.42 16.13
N ASP A 19 1.78 -4.21 17.23
CA ASP A 19 1.72 -2.96 17.98
C ASP A 19 2.19 -1.78 17.14
N THR A 20 3.24 -1.96 16.35
CA THR A 20 3.73 -0.93 15.43
C THR A 20 2.71 -0.64 14.33
N ILE A 21 2.07 -1.65 13.76
CA ILE A 21 1.01 -1.46 12.76
C ILE A 21 -0.16 -0.67 13.35
N GLN A 22 -0.58 -0.98 14.55
CA GLN A 22 -1.66 -0.25 15.22
C GLN A 22 -1.29 1.22 15.45
N LEU A 23 -0.10 1.48 15.95
CA LEU A 23 0.40 2.83 16.19
C LEU A 23 0.53 3.62 14.88
N ASP A 24 1.17 3.06 13.88
CA ASP A 24 1.40 3.74 12.61
C ASP A 24 0.08 3.96 11.84
N SER A 25 -0.88 3.05 11.94
CA SER A 25 -2.23 3.26 11.38
C SER A 25 -2.97 4.40 12.06
N ALA A 26 -2.82 4.54 13.39
CA ALA A 26 -3.38 5.68 14.12
C ALA A 26 -2.71 7.00 13.73
N LEU A 27 -1.40 7.00 13.53
CA LEU A 27 -0.66 8.17 13.03
C LEU A 27 -1.11 8.57 11.63
N LEU A 28 -1.27 7.59 10.73
CA LEU A 28 -1.78 7.83 9.37
C LEU A 28 -3.18 8.45 9.42
N ALA A 29 -4.08 7.86 10.21
CA ALA A 29 -5.44 8.37 10.39
C ALA A 29 -5.44 9.82 10.91
N LYS A 30 -4.59 10.14 11.87
CA LYS A 30 -4.44 11.50 12.39
C LYS A 30 -3.99 12.48 11.30
N GLN A 31 -3.02 12.12 10.48
CA GLN A 31 -2.57 12.96 9.37
C GLN A 31 -3.71 13.18 8.36
N LEU A 32 -4.43 12.12 7.99
CA LEU A 32 -5.53 12.16 7.02
C LEU A 32 -6.72 12.97 7.54
N SER A 33 -7.02 12.92 8.83
CA SER A 33 -8.11 13.69 9.44
C SER A 33 -7.93 15.19 9.32
N GLY A 34 -6.70 15.66 9.27
CA GLY A 34 -6.36 17.08 9.12
C GLY A 34 -6.52 17.61 7.68
N LEU A 35 -6.70 16.72 6.69
CA LEU A 35 -6.72 17.09 5.28
C LEU A 35 -8.13 17.30 4.71
N GLY A 36 -9.17 16.85 5.41
CA GLY A 36 -10.55 17.03 4.96
C GLY A 36 -11.48 15.91 5.42
N GLN A 37 -12.66 15.86 4.78
CA GLN A 37 -13.65 14.82 4.99
C GLN A 37 -13.60 13.82 3.84
N TRP A 38 -13.67 12.53 4.18
CA TRP A 38 -13.55 11.44 3.23
C TRP A 38 -14.86 10.68 3.08
N GLN A 39 -15.24 10.38 1.86
CA GLN A 39 -16.47 9.63 1.55
C GLN A 39 -16.31 8.14 1.79
N GLY A 40 -15.11 7.61 1.56
CA GLY A 40 -14.83 6.19 1.67
C GLY A 40 -13.34 5.88 1.55
N ILE A 41 -13.03 4.61 1.73
CA ILE A 41 -11.69 4.06 1.60
C ILE A 41 -11.69 2.98 0.53
N VAL A 42 -10.70 3.00 -0.34
CA VAL A 42 -10.32 1.89 -1.22
C VAL A 42 -9.10 1.21 -0.60
N ALA A 43 -9.28 0.01 -0.09
CA ALA A 43 -8.19 -0.79 0.44
C ALA A 43 -7.49 -1.54 -0.69
N VAL A 44 -6.18 -1.46 -0.75
CA VAL A 44 -5.37 -2.23 -1.70
C VAL A 44 -5.16 -3.63 -1.16
N ALA A 45 -5.86 -4.59 -1.72
CA ALA A 45 -5.75 -5.98 -1.28
C ALA A 45 -4.42 -6.58 -1.81
N ARG A 46 -3.73 -7.35 -1.01
CA ARG A 46 -4.08 -7.77 0.36
C ARG A 46 -3.44 -6.91 1.45
N GLY A 47 -2.24 -6.37 1.21
CA GLY A 47 -1.43 -5.67 2.22
C GLY A 47 -2.13 -4.49 2.89
N GLY A 48 -2.95 -3.75 2.14
CA GLY A 48 -3.66 -2.60 2.64
C GLY A 48 -4.93 -2.91 3.45
N LEU A 49 -5.37 -4.17 3.52
CA LEU A 49 -6.62 -4.53 4.20
C LEU A 49 -6.59 -4.23 5.70
N VAL A 50 -5.52 -4.58 6.39
CA VAL A 50 -5.39 -4.32 7.83
C VAL A 50 -5.27 -2.82 8.12
N PRO A 51 -4.33 -2.09 7.49
CA PRO A 51 -4.26 -0.64 7.67
C PRO A 51 -5.58 0.08 7.34
N ALA A 52 -6.24 -0.30 6.25
CA ALA A 52 -7.52 0.31 5.86
C ALA A 52 -8.60 0.11 6.92
N ALA A 53 -8.69 -1.08 7.51
CA ALA A 53 -9.64 -1.37 8.58
C ALA A 53 -9.41 -0.48 9.81
N LEU A 54 -8.14 -0.31 10.21
CA LEU A 54 -7.77 0.52 11.34
C LEU A 54 -8.01 2.01 11.08
N VAL A 55 -7.64 2.50 9.90
CA VAL A 55 -7.88 3.89 9.49
C VAL A 55 -9.37 4.17 9.36
N ALA A 56 -10.14 3.28 8.75
CA ALA A 56 -11.60 3.41 8.63
C ALA A 56 -12.27 3.55 9.99
N ARG A 57 -11.84 2.74 10.96
CA ARG A 57 -12.35 2.81 12.32
C ARG A 57 -12.01 4.13 13.00
N ALA A 58 -10.75 4.57 12.88
CA ALA A 58 -10.27 5.81 13.47
C ALA A 58 -10.95 7.06 12.89
N LEU A 59 -11.24 7.07 11.59
CA LEU A 59 -11.91 8.17 10.89
C LEU A 59 -13.42 8.05 10.83
N ASN A 60 -13.99 6.98 11.40
CA ASN A 60 -15.41 6.66 11.34
C ASN A 60 -15.98 6.59 9.90
N ILE A 61 -15.19 6.03 9.00
CA ILE A 61 -15.57 5.79 7.60
C ILE A 61 -16.17 4.39 7.47
N ARG A 62 -17.39 4.28 6.92
CA ARG A 62 -18.09 3.01 6.76
C ARG A 62 -18.11 2.49 5.32
N ARG A 63 -17.84 3.34 4.35
CA ARG A 63 -17.81 2.96 2.94
C ARG A 63 -16.42 2.45 2.58
N ILE A 64 -16.31 1.15 2.39
CA ILE A 64 -15.06 0.47 2.06
C ILE A 64 -15.24 -0.24 0.72
N GLU A 65 -14.34 0.06 -0.19
CA GLU A 65 -14.10 -0.65 -1.44
C GLU A 65 -12.75 -1.34 -1.38
N THR A 66 -12.53 -2.28 -2.28
CA THR A 66 -11.22 -2.90 -2.46
C THR A 66 -10.77 -2.78 -3.91
N VAL A 67 -9.48 -2.65 -4.10
CA VAL A 67 -8.80 -2.81 -5.39
C VAL A 67 -7.79 -3.93 -5.25
N SER A 68 -7.69 -4.78 -6.26
CA SER A 68 -6.71 -5.85 -6.27
C SER A 68 -6.02 -5.90 -7.62
N ALA A 69 -4.70 -5.88 -7.62
CA ALA A 69 -3.86 -6.01 -8.79
C ALA A 69 -2.80 -7.08 -8.54
N VAL A 70 -2.49 -7.87 -9.55
CA VAL A 70 -1.42 -8.87 -9.51
C VAL A 70 -0.41 -8.60 -10.60
N THR A 71 0.86 -8.80 -10.25
CA THR A 71 1.94 -8.91 -11.21
C THR A 71 2.28 -10.40 -11.32
N TYR A 72 2.19 -10.95 -12.53
CA TYR A 72 2.60 -12.33 -12.75
C TYR A 72 4.12 -12.38 -12.93
N ASP A 73 4.81 -13.06 -11.99
CA ASP A 73 6.20 -13.46 -12.13
C ASP A 73 6.27 -14.67 -13.06
N GLY A 74 6.34 -14.42 -14.34
CA GLY A 74 6.57 -15.42 -15.37
C GLY A 74 7.45 -14.82 -16.44
N ASP A 75 7.93 -15.61 -17.42
CA ASP A 75 8.85 -15.25 -18.51
C ASP A 75 8.44 -14.02 -19.38
N ARG A 76 7.41 -13.36 -18.97
CA ARG A 76 7.01 -12.03 -19.44
C ARG A 76 6.95 -11.12 -18.22
N ILE A 77 7.72 -10.04 -18.26
CA ILE A 77 7.45 -8.85 -17.44
C ILE A 77 6.06 -8.38 -17.87
N GLY A 78 5.02 -9.03 -17.31
CA GLY A 78 3.63 -8.73 -17.59
C GLY A 78 3.25 -7.40 -16.97
N GLU A 79 2.45 -6.62 -17.68
CA GLU A 79 1.74 -5.52 -17.07
C GLU A 79 0.90 -6.08 -15.90
N PRO A 80 0.84 -5.39 -14.76
CA PRO A 80 0.02 -5.84 -13.65
C PRO A 80 -1.45 -5.89 -14.10
N GLU A 81 -2.13 -6.96 -13.73
CA GLU A 81 -3.53 -7.18 -14.05
C GLU A 81 -4.42 -6.77 -12.88
N LEU A 82 -5.46 -6.01 -13.19
CA LEU A 82 -6.46 -5.62 -12.21
C LEU A 82 -7.49 -6.75 -12.04
N LEU A 83 -7.50 -7.37 -10.85
CA LEU A 83 -8.42 -8.46 -10.53
C LEU A 83 -9.77 -7.95 -10.01
N LYS A 84 -9.78 -6.80 -9.33
CA LYS A 84 -10.97 -6.21 -8.75
C LYS A 84 -10.92 -4.70 -8.90
N PHE A 85 -11.98 -4.13 -9.49
CA PHE A 85 -12.14 -2.70 -9.71
C PHE A 85 -13.02 -2.07 -8.61
N PRO A 86 -12.61 -0.92 -8.02
CA PRO A 86 -13.37 -0.26 -6.95
C PRO A 86 -14.44 0.67 -7.52
N SER A 87 -15.46 0.11 -8.15
CA SER A 87 -16.45 0.86 -8.95
C SER A 87 -17.21 1.95 -8.19
N ALA A 88 -17.46 1.76 -6.90
CA ALA A 88 -18.17 2.75 -6.10
C ALA A 88 -17.37 4.04 -5.85
N ALA A 89 -16.05 4.00 -6.04
CA ALA A 89 -15.18 5.16 -5.85
C ALA A 89 -15.14 6.12 -7.05
N GLY A 90 -15.70 5.73 -8.20
CA GLY A 90 -15.66 6.55 -9.41
C GLY A 90 -14.24 6.87 -9.85
N ASP A 91 -13.90 8.16 -9.97
CA ASP A 91 -12.54 8.64 -10.26
C ASP A 91 -11.68 8.83 -9.01
N GLY A 92 -12.21 8.52 -7.84
CA GLY A 92 -11.54 8.66 -6.55
C GLY A 92 -11.77 9.99 -5.83
N THR A 93 -12.53 10.91 -6.40
CA THR A 93 -12.80 12.20 -5.74
C THR A 93 -13.43 12.01 -4.36
N GLY A 94 -12.77 12.53 -3.33
CA GLY A 94 -13.20 12.40 -1.93
C GLY A 94 -12.93 11.03 -1.31
N TRP A 95 -12.20 10.15 -1.99
CA TRP A 95 -11.82 8.83 -1.50
C TRP A 95 -10.35 8.74 -1.10
N LEU A 96 -10.10 7.93 -0.08
CA LEU A 96 -8.75 7.51 0.30
C LEU A 96 -8.41 6.19 -0.37
N VAL A 97 -7.20 6.05 -0.86
CA VAL A 97 -6.59 4.76 -1.17
C VAL A 97 -5.61 4.44 -0.04
N ILE A 98 -5.77 3.29 0.59
CA ILE A 98 -4.91 2.86 1.71
C ILE A 98 -4.17 1.59 1.33
N ASP A 99 -2.85 1.63 1.49
CA ASP A 99 -1.97 0.48 1.34
C ASP A 99 -0.97 0.40 2.51
N ASP A 100 -0.30 -0.73 2.65
CA ASP A 100 0.75 -0.91 3.65
C ASP A 100 2.07 -0.28 3.23
N LEU A 101 2.47 -0.48 1.99
CA LEU A 101 3.77 -0.09 1.46
C LEU A 101 3.66 0.32 -0.02
N VAL A 102 4.30 1.42 -0.37
CA VAL A 102 4.67 1.71 -1.75
C VAL A 102 6.18 1.47 -1.93
N ASP A 103 6.52 0.39 -2.63
CA ASP A 103 7.90 -0.04 -2.86
C ASP A 103 8.47 0.59 -4.15
N THR A 104 8.29 -0.08 -5.28
CA THR A 104 8.67 0.46 -6.60
C THR A 104 7.58 1.33 -7.22
N GLY A 105 6.36 1.21 -6.73
CA GLY A 105 5.20 1.97 -7.21
C GLY A 105 4.45 1.33 -8.37
N THR A 106 4.80 0.11 -8.78
CA THR A 106 4.15 -0.58 -9.92
C THR A 106 2.64 -0.70 -9.72
N THR A 107 2.20 -1.22 -8.58
CA THR A 107 0.77 -1.32 -8.25
C THR A 107 0.11 0.05 -8.13
N MET A 108 0.78 1.00 -7.49
CA MET A 108 0.19 2.31 -7.25
C MET A 108 0.04 3.14 -8.53
N ARG A 109 0.89 2.94 -9.54
CA ARG A 109 0.71 3.60 -10.85
C ARG A 109 -0.61 3.24 -11.49
N ILE A 110 -0.98 1.95 -11.48
CA ILE A 110 -2.27 1.49 -12.02
C ILE A 110 -3.42 2.08 -11.23
N ILE A 111 -3.30 2.08 -9.91
CA ILE A 111 -4.34 2.65 -9.05
C ILE A 111 -4.52 4.14 -9.34
N ARG A 112 -3.44 4.87 -9.57
CA ARG A 112 -3.50 6.27 -9.98
C ARG A 112 -4.18 6.50 -11.32
N GLU A 113 -4.05 5.56 -12.26
CA GLU A 113 -4.73 5.65 -13.56
C GLU A 113 -6.25 5.50 -13.43
N ILE A 114 -6.71 4.60 -12.57
CA ILE A 114 -8.15 4.33 -12.38
C ILE A 114 -8.81 5.24 -11.33
N LEU A 115 -8.04 5.76 -10.38
CA LEU A 115 -8.51 6.65 -9.32
C LEU A 115 -7.64 7.93 -9.27
N PRO A 116 -7.61 8.72 -10.36
CA PRO A 116 -6.68 9.84 -10.46
C PRO A 116 -6.92 10.93 -9.41
N MET A 117 -8.13 11.02 -8.89
CA MET A 117 -8.53 12.06 -7.91
C MET A 117 -8.47 11.59 -6.46
N ALA A 118 -8.14 10.32 -6.21
CA ALA A 118 -8.04 9.80 -4.84
C ALA A 118 -6.78 10.31 -4.13
N HIS A 119 -6.89 10.43 -2.82
CA HIS A 119 -5.74 10.69 -1.96
C HIS A 119 -5.13 9.38 -1.49
N VAL A 120 -3.86 9.15 -1.80
CA VAL A 120 -3.14 7.92 -1.44
C VAL A 120 -2.42 8.08 -0.11
N GLY A 121 -2.86 7.29 0.88
CA GLY A 121 -2.21 7.17 2.18
C GLY A 121 -1.63 5.78 2.37
N VAL A 122 -0.38 5.68 2.74
CA VAL A 122 0.30 4.41 3.00
C VAL A 122 1.00 4.44 4.35
N LEU A 123 1.19 3.27 4.97
CA LEU A 123 1.99 3.22 6.20
C LEU A 123 3.44 3.55 5.89
N TYR A 124 4.00 2.89 4.89
CA TYR A 124 5.42 2.97 4.58
C TYR A 124 5.66 3.29 3.11
N ALA A 125 6.73 4.04 2.86
CA ALA A 125 7.18 4.35 1.53
C ALA A 125 8.67 4.03 1.38
N LYS A 126 9.07 3.62 0.19
CA LYS A 126 10.46 3.56 -0.22
C LYS A 126 10.75 4.62 -1.27
N PRO A 127 12.00 5.05 -1.44
CA PRO A 127 12.33 6.22 -2.28
C PRO A 127 11.76 6.18 -3.69
N VAL A 128 11.77 5.01 -4.37
CA VAL A 128 11.27 4.89 -5.75
C VAL A 128 9.76 5.05 -5.83
N GLY A 129 9.01 4.47 -4.89
CA GLY A 129 7.54 4.52 -4.87
C GLY A 129 6.97 5.76 -4.20
N ARG A 130 7.73 6.41 -3.33
CA ARG A 130 7.29 7.56 -2.51
C ARG A 130 6.56 8.65 -3.29
N PRO A 131 6.95 9.06 -4.51
CA PRO A 131 6.25 10.10 -5.26
C PRO A 131 4.79 9.77 -5.58
N LEU A 132 4.39 8.50 -5.49
CA LEU A 132 3.02 8.05 -5.75
C LEU A 132 2.13 8.05 -4.50
N ALA A 133 2.69 8.26 -3.32
CA ALA A 133 1.95 8.44 -2.07
C ALA A 133 1.79 9.93 -1.74
N ASP A 134 0.58 10.33 -1.35
CA ASP A 134 0.33 11.71 -0.90
C ASP A 134 0.66 11.88 0.59
N THR A 135 0.41 10.83 1.37
CA THR A 135 0.68 10.78 2.81
C THR A 135 1.28 9.43 3.18
N PHE A 136 2.32 9.44 4.00
CA PHE A 136 2.91 8.23 4.57
C PHE A 136 3.46 8.49 5.97
N VAL A 137 3.65 7.43 6.75
CA VAL A 137 4.10 7.54 8.14
C VAL A 137 5.60 7.43 8.26
N ARG A 138 6.21 6.44 7.60
CA ARG A 138 7.66 6.19 7.66
C ARG A 138 8.22 5.90 6.28
N GLU A 139 9.48 6.29 6.09
CA GLU A 139 10.27 5.92 4.92
C GLU A 139 11.32 4.88 5.30
N PHE A 140 11.46 3.86 4.45
CA PHE A 140 12.48 2.81 4.60
C PHE A 140 13.41 2.78 3.39
N PRO A 141 14.66 2.33 3.56
CA PRO A 141 15.58 2.21 2.44
C PRO A 141 15.06 1.27 1.35
N GLN A 142 15.41 1.55 0.08
CA GLN A 142 14.92 0.79 -1.07
C GLN A 142 15.35 -0.68 -1.02
N ASP A 143 16.52 -0.99 -0.51
CA ASP A 143 17.11 -2.33 -0.40
C ASP A 143 16.61 -3.11 0.83
N SER A 144 15.77 -2.51 1.66
CA SER A 144 15.15 -3.20 2.80
C SER A 144 13.98 -4.08 2.38
N TRP A 145 13.75 -5.15 3.13
CA TRP A 145 12.57 -5.99 3.04
C TRP A 145 11.75 -5.88 4.31
N ILE A 146 10.51 -5.44 4.19
CA ILE A 146 9.63 -5.27 5.35
C ILE A 146 8.85 -6.56 5.56
N ASP A 147 9.01 -7.16 6.74
CA ASP A 147 8.27 -8.35 7.15
C ASP A 147 7.05 -7.91 7.95
N PHE A 148 5.91 -7.90 7.30
CA PHE A 148 4.65 -7.55 7.93
C PHE A 148 4.13 -8.68 8.84
N PRO A 149 3.46 -8.36 9.96
CA PRO A 149 3.02 -9.38 10.91
C PRO A 149 1.97 -10.33 10.32
N TRP A 150 1.16 -9.91 9.35
CA TRP A 150 0.19 -10.78 8.67
C TRP A 150 0.82 -11.74 7.65
N GLU A 151 2.07 -11.51 7.25
CA GLU A 151 2.82 -12.42 6.37
C GLU A 151 3.46 -13.57 7.16
N MET A 152 3.58 -13.43 8.47
CA MET A 152 4.17 -14.41 9.38
C MET A 152 3.18 -15.49 9.84
N LEU A 153 1.97 -15.55 9.28
CA LEU A 153 0.96 -16.53 9.65
C LEU A 153 1.38 -17.92 9.20
N VAL A 154 1.53 -18.80 10.18
CA VAL A 154 1.77 -20.23 9.94
C VAL A 154 0.43 -20.93 9.73
N VAL A 155 0.25 -21.55 8.56
CA VAL A 155 -0.89 -22.44 8.33
C VAL A 155 -0.57 -23.76 9.03
N VAL A 156 -1.35 -24.15 10.04
CA VAL A 156 -1.21 -25.39 10.79
C VAL A 156 -2.08 -26.48 10.17
#